data_be8abc8ff34b4109ea16e54af899c0d5
#
_entry.id   be8abc8ff34b4109ea16e54af899c0d5
#
_cell.length_a   1.000
_cell.length_b   1.000
_cell.length_c   1.000
_cell.angle_alpha   90.00
_cell.angle_beta   90.00
_cell.angle_gamma   90.00
#
_symmetry.space_group_name_H-M   'P 1'
#
loop_
_entity.id
_entity.type
_entity.pdbx_description
1 polymer ?
#
loop_
_entity_poly.entity_id
_entity_poly.type
_entity_poly.pdbx_seq_one_letter_code
_entity_poly.pdbx_strand_id
1 'polypeptide(L)'
;MDALIEKLQQYEQRYNQINDLLVSDDIISKPKEMTKLSKEQASIKQIVDAYNDLKAIDNNLQKAHIMLKENDEELKEMAKIEI
;
A
#
# COMPACT_ATOMS: atom_id res chain seq x y z
N MET A 1 13.83 -2.82 -9.29
CA MET A 1 12.44 -2.48 -8.91
C MET A 1 11.82 -3.55 -8.04
N ASP A 2 11.87 -4.81 -8.47
CA ASP A 2 11.25 -5.91 -7.72
C ASP A 2 11.83 -6.09 -6.32
N ALA A 3 13.15 -5.94 -6.16
CA ALA A 3 13.81 -6.05 -4.86
C ALA A 3 13.38 -4.94 -3.89
N LEU A 4 13.14 -3.74 -4.40
CA LEU A 4 12.64 -2.63 -3.59
C LEU A 4 11.19 -2.89 -3.14
N ILE A 5 10.35 -3.36 -4.04
CA ILE A 5 8.95 -3.68 -3.71
C ILE A 5 8.89 -4.80 -2.69
N GLU A 6 9.71 -5.84 -2.84
CA GLU A 6 9.77 -6.93 -1.87
C GLU A 6 10.16 -6.43 -0.48
N LYS A 7 11.13 -5.52 -0.41
CA LYS A 7 11.55 -4.94 0.86
C LYS A 7 10.46 -4.10 1.49
N LEU A 8 9.74 -3.30 0.69
CA LEU A 8 8.62 -2.50 1.17
C LEU A 8 7.49 -3.39 1.71
N GLN A 9 7.22 -4.51 1.03
CA GLN A 9 6.24 -5.49 1.49
C GLN A 9 6.66 -6.13 2.81
N GLN A 10 7.94 -6.39 3.01
CA GLN A 10 8.45 -6.91 4.28
C GLN A 10 8.24 -5.92 5.42
N TYR A 11 8.46 -4.63 5.19
CA TYR A 11 8.18 -3.59 6.19
C TYR A 11 6.68 -3.52 6.52
N GLU A 12 5.82 -3.63 5.53
CA GLU A 12 4.38 -3.65 5.73
C GLU A 12 3.95 -4.85 6.57
N GLN A 13 4.47 -6.04 6.26
CA GLN A 13 4.20 -7.26 7.02
C GLN A 13 4.67 -7.13 8.47
N ARG A 14 5.87 -6.57 8.66
CA ARG A 14 6.40 -6.36 10.00
C ARG A 14 5.56 -5.36 10.80
N TYR A 15 5.13 -4.28 10.16
CA TYR A 15 4.26 -3.28 10.77
C TYR A 15 2.95 -3.90 11.25
N ASN A 16 2.32 -4.71 10.42
CA ASN A 16 1.07 -5.41 10.75
C ASN A 16 1.29 -6.42 11.88
N GLN A 17 2.42 -7.13 11.87
CA GLN A 17 2.79 -8.05 12.94
C GLN A 17 2.95 -7.32 14.27
N ILE A 18 3.60 -6.15 14.27
CA ILE A 18 3.77 -5.33 15.47
C ILE A 18 2.41 -4.87 16.01
N ASN A 19 1.50 -4.44 15.14
CA ASN A 19 0.15 -4.05 15.55
C ASN A 19 -0.55 -5.20 16.27
N ASP A 20 -0.45 -6.41 15.77
CA ASP A 20 -1.04 -7.59 16.41
C ASP A 20 -0.38 -7.91 17.75
N LEU A 21 0.95 -7.79 17.82
CA LEU A 21 1.69 -8.05 19.05
C LEU A 21 1.36 -7.03 20.15
N LEU A 22 1.22 -5.76 19.79
CA LEU A 22 0.95 -4.69 20.77
C LEU A 22 -0.41 -4.84 21.46
N VAL A 23 -1.36 -5.55 20.84
CA VAL A 23 -2.66 -5.82 21.45
C VAL A 23 -2.74 -7.21 22.08
N SER A 24 -1.65 -7.99 22.03
CA SER A 24 -1.63 -9.32 22.62
C SER A 24 -1.40 -9.26 24.14
N ASP A 25 -2.03 -10.18 24.87
CA ASP A 25 -1.90 -10.24 26.33
C ASP A 25 -0.45 -10.50 26.77
N ASP A 26 0.30 -11.31 26.01
CA ASP A 26 1.69 -11.62 26.30
C ASP A 26 2.58 -10.37 26.32
N ILE A 27 2.36 -9.43 25.40
CA ILE A 27 3.18 -8.23 25.28
C ILE A 27 2.70 -7.14 26.25
N ILE A 28 1.40 -7.03 26.50
CA ILE A 28 0.84 -6.06 27.46
C ILE A 28 1.44 -6.27 28.85
N SER A 29 1.72 -7.53 29.23
CA SER A 29 2.35 -7.85 30.49
C SER A 29 3.87 -7.61 30.54
N LYS A 30 4.49 -7.19 29.41
CA LYS A 30 5.93 -6.98 29.27
C LYS A 30 6.24 -5.55 28.84
N PRO A 31 6.32 -4.58 29.76
CA PRO A 31 6.48 -3.16 29.40
C PRO A 31 7.72 -2.85 28.56
N LYS A 32 8.83 -3.56 28.80
CA LYS A 32 10.07 -3.35 28.05
C LYS A 32 9.93 -3.80 26.60
N GLU A 33 9.30 -4.94 26.36
CA GLU A 33 9.02 -5.45 25.02
C GLU A 33 8.04 -4.53 24.29
N MET A 34 7.02 -4.04 24.99
CA MET A 34 6.05 -3.12 24.44
C MET A 34 6.71 -1.83 23.97
N THR A 35 7.61 -1.25 24.77
CA THR A 35 8.36 -0.06 24.42
C THR A 35 9.23 -0.30 23.18
N LYS A 36 9.91 -1.44 23.14
CA LYS A 36 10.78 -1.83 22.01
C LYS A 36 9.99 -1.95 20.72
N LEU A 37 8.86 -2.63 20.76
CA LEU A 37 7.97 -2.81 19.60
C LEU A 37 7.37 -1.48 19.14
N SER A 38 6.99 -0.61 20.06
CA SER A 38 6.44 0.71 19.74
C SER A 38 7.47 1.59 19.04
N LYS A 39 8.74 1.53 19.46
CA LYS A 39 9.83 2.25 18.80
C LYS A 39 10.09 1.73 17.40
N GLU A 40 10.10 0.41 17.22
CA GLU A 40 10.24 -0.21 15.91
C GLU A 40 9.09 0.20 14.99
N GLN A 41 7.87 0.16 15.49
CA GLN A 41 6.68 0.58 14.75
C GLN A 41 6.80 2.03 14.26
N ALA A 42 7.22 2.94 15.15
CA ALA A 42 7.39 4.33 14.80
C ALA A 42 8.47 4.53 13.73
N SER A 43 9.55 3.76 13.77
CA SER A 43 10.65 3.87 12.79
C SER A 43 10.24 3.41 11.39
N ILE A 44 9.38 2.41 11.28
CA ILE A 44 8.95 1.88 9.97
C ILE A 44 7.64 2.49 9.48
N LYS A 45 6.90 3.21 10.32
CA LYS A 45 5.61 3.79 9.96
C LYS A 45 5.69 4.71 8.75
N GLN A 46 6.70 5.57 8.69
CA GLN A 46 6.87 6.49 7.57
C GLN A 46 7.10 5.75 6.27
N ILE A 47 7.86 4.66 6.30
CA ILE A 47 8.13 3.82 5.13
C ILE A 47 6.83 3.16 4.65
N VAL A 48 6.06 2.61 5.59
CA VAL A 48 4.79 1.93 5.28
C VAL A 48 3.76 2.92 4.74
N ASP A 49 3.65 4.10 5.33
CA ASP A 49 2.75 5.15 4.87
C ASP A 49 3.11 5.60 3.44
N ALA A 50 4.40 5.79 3.16
CA ALA A 50 4.87 6.16 1.82
C ALA A 50 4.57 5.04 0.80
N TYR A 51 4.73 3.79 1.18
CA TYR A 51 4.41 2.66 0.33
C TYR A 51 2.92 2.58 0.01
N ASN A 52 2.08 2.81 1.02
CA ASN A 52 0.63 2.84 0.82
C ASN A 52 0.20 3.98 -0.11
N ASP A 53 0.81 5.15 0.02
CA ASP A 53 0.58 6.28 -0.88
C ASP A 53 0.98 5.94 -2.31
N LEU A 54 2.13 5.29 -2.48
CA LEU A 54 2.62 4.87 -3.79
C LEU A 54 1.66 3.87 -4.44
N LYS A 55 1.17 2.89 -3.68
CA LYS A 55 0.19 1.92 -4.17
C LYS A 55 -1.11 2.61 -4.61
N ALA A 56 -1.57 3.60 -3.85
CA ALA A 56 -2.78 4.34 -4.18
C ALA A 56 -2.61 5.14 -5.49
N ILE A 57 -1.46 5.79 -5.67
CA ILE A 57 -1.15 6.52 -6.89
C ILE A 57 -1.11 5.58 -8.09
N ASP A 58 -0.43 4.46 -7.97
CA ASP A 58 -0.32 3.47 -9.04
C ASP A 58 -1.71 2.93 -9.43
N ASN A 59 -2.54 2.62 -8.44
CA ASN A 59 -3.90 2.14 -8.66
C ASN A 59 -4.75 3.19 -9.39
N ASN A 60 -4.63 4.46 -9.01
CA ASN A 60 -5.34 5.56 -9.66
C ASN A 60 -4.87 5.76 -11.11
N LEU A 61 -3.57 5.62 -11.38
CA LEU A 61 -3.03 5.69 -12.73
C LEU A 61 -3.57 4.57 -13.61
N GLN A 62 -3.64 3.35 -13.09
CA GLN A 62 -4.20 2.22 -13.81
C GLN A 62 -5.67 2.44 -14.16
N LYS A 63 -6.46 2.97 -13.22
CA LYS A 63 -7.86 3.31 -13.44
C LYS A 63 -8.01 4.39 -14.52
N ALA A 64 -7.16 5.41 -14.48
CA ALA A 64 -7.16 6.49 -15.48
C ALA A 64 -6.85 5.94 -16.87
N HIS A 65 -5.88 5.04 -16.98
CA HIS A 65 -5.54 4.39 -18.25
C HIS A 65 -6.72 3.59 -18.81
N ILE A 66 -7.42 2.86 -17.98
CA ILE A 66 -8.61 2.07 -18.39
C ILE A 66 -9.69 3.00 -18.90
N MET A 67 -9.96 4.11 -18.20
CA MET A 67 -10.97 5.08 -18.60
C MET A 67 -10.64 5.73 -19.94
N LEU A 68 -9.37 6.11 -20.16
CA LEU A 68 -8.94 6.69 -21.43
C LEU A 68 -9.11 5.70 -22.58
N LYS A 69 -8.80 4.45 -22.36
CA LYS A 69 -8.93 3.40 -23.38
C LYS A 69 -10.41 3.17 -23.73
N GLU A 70 -11.29 3.16 -22.75
CA GLU A 70 -12.73 3.04 -22.96
C GLU A 70 -13.28 4.22 -23.76
N ASN A 71 -12.86 5.42 -23.43
CA ASN A 71 -13.26 6.63 -24.17
C ASN A 71 -12.78 6.61 -25.61
N ASP A 72 -11.56 6.15 -25.86
CA ASP A 72 -11.03 6.01 -27.21
C ASP A 72 -11.83 5.03 -28.05
N GLU A 73 -12.24 3.92 -27.46
CA GLU A 73 -13.08 2.93 -28.16
C GLU A 73 -14.47 3.48 -28.45
N GLU A 74 -15.07 4.20 -27.52
CA GLU A 74 -16.37 4.86 -27.75
C GLU A 74 -16.28 5.89 -28.89
N LEU A 75 -15.22 6.68 -28.92
CA LEU A 75 -14.99 7.66 -29.99
C LEU A 75 -14.83 6.97 -31.35
N LYS A 76 -14.11 5.84 -31.39
CA LYS A 76 -13.96 5.04 -32.61
C LYS A 76 -15.31 4.50 -33.12
N GLU A 77 -16.11 4.00 -32.19
CA GLU A 77 -17.45 3.50 -32.50
C GLU A 77 -18.34 4.61 -33.05
N MET A 78 -18.33 5.78 -32.42
CA MET A 78 -19.07 6.95 -32.88
C MET A 78 -18.65 7.38 -34.29
N ALA A 79 -17.35 7.38 -34.58
CA ALA A 79 -16.83 7.71 -35.89
C ALA A 79 -17.31 6.74 -36.98
N LYS A 80 -17.48 5.47 -36.63
CA LYS A 80 -18.01 4.44 -37.57
C LYS A 80 -19.48 4.66 -37.88
N ILE A 81 -20.26 5.15 -36.92
CA ILE A 81 -21.70 5.37 -37.08
C ILE A 81 -21.98 6.55 -38.00
N GLU A 82 -21.15 7.58 -38.01
CA GLU A 82 -21.32 8.79 -38.82
C GLU A 82 -21.02 8.57 -40.31
N ILE A 83 -20.44 7.48 -40.69
CA ILE A 83 -20.17 7.14 -42.08
C ILE A 83 -21.35 6.36 -42.69
#